data_a391dd647eaa67b6a32d5151cc522520
#
_entry.id   a391dd647eaa67b6a32d5151cc522520
#
_cell.length_a   1.000
_cell.length_b   1.000
_cell.length_c   1.000
_cell.angle_alpha   90.00
_cell.angle_beta   90.00
_cell.angle_gamma   90.00
#
_symmetry.space_group_name_H-M   'P 1'
#
loop_
_entity.id
_entity.type
_entity.pdbx_description
1 polymer ?
#
loop_
_entity_poly.entity_id
_entity_poly.type
_entity_poly.pdbx_seq_one_letter_code
_entity_poly.pdbx_strand_id
1 'polypeptide(L)'
;MRISQARRTLVLALSAALLTAGAAQAQDKNSIKVGVSVGNGEQIFEVVKKVAARDGLNVQVIVFNDYQLPNAALASGDLDANAFQHQPFLDNQIKARGFDLVPVALTITAPLGFYSHKIKDISALPDGASVGIQNDPSNGNRALLLLQSAGLITLKPEAVKNNTATPLDVVTNPKKLKLVPLDAAQLPRSLDDLAIAAINNDYAEKAGLSFTKDAILKEAPKGPYANLIAVRRADKDKPWVQRLVKAYHSPEVKTFIETKFNGSLIPAF
;
A
#
# COMPACT_ATOMS: atom_id res chain seq x y z
N MET A 1 -5.62 70.98 -22.24
CA MET A 1 -4.58 69.95 -22.21
C MET A 1 -4.38 69.44 -20.78
N ARG A 2 -5.40 68.76 -20.19
CA ARG A 2 -5.37 68.21 -18.77
C ARG A 2 -5.87 66.76 -18.63
N ILE A 3 -5.85 65.98 -19.74
CA ILE A 3 -6.38 64.60 -19.73
C ILE A 3 -5.27 63.51 -19.55
N SER A 4 -3.99 63.90 -19.54
CA SER A 4 -2.89 62.90 -19.59
C SER A 4 -2.45 62.38 -18.25
N GLN A 5 -2.68 63.08 -17.14
CA GLN A 5 -2.22 62.66 -15.81
C GLN A 5 -3.16 61.61 -15.16
N ALA A 6 -4.47 61.77 -15.32
CA ALA A 6 -5.45 60.82 -14.78
C ALA A 6 -5.35 59.41 -15.43
N ARG A 7 -5.04 59.33 -16.72
CA ARG A 7 -4.82 58.06 -17.43
C ARG A 7 -3.55 57.34 -17.01
N ARG A 8 -2.48 58.08 -16.66
CA ARG A 8 -1.22 57.49 -16.18
C ARG A 8 -1.35 56.94 -14.78
N THR A 9 -2.09 57.58 -13.90
CA THR A 9 -2.36 57.06 -12.54
C THR A 9 -3.28 55.85 -12.55
N LEU A 10 -4.25 55.77 -13.48
CA LEU A 10 -5.14 54.61 -13.59
C LEU A 10 -4.42 53.37 -14.11
N VAL A 11 -3.49 53.55 -15.08
CA VAL A 11 -2.68 52.42 -15.61
C VAL A 11 -1.68 51.89 -14.58
N LEU A 12 -1.08 52.76 -13.77
CA LEU A 12 -0.17 52.36 -12.69
C LEU A 12 -0.91 51.67 -11.52
N ALA A 13 -2.13 52.06 -11.20
CA ALA A 13 -2.96 51.40 -10.19
C ALA A 13 -3.45 50.03 -10.65
N LEU A 14 -3.79 49.84 -11.93
CA LEU A 14 -4.17 48.56 -12.50
C LEU A 14 -2.97 47.57 -12.56
N SER A 15 -1.76 48.08 -12.85
CA SER A 15 -0.55 47.25 -12.90
C SER A 15 -0.09 46.79 -11.53
N ALA A 16 -0.30 47.61 -10.47
CA ALA A 16 -0.02 47.21 -9.08
C ALA A 16 -1.03 46.17 -8.54
N ALA A 17 -2.30 46.25 -8.95
CA ALA A 17 -3.33 45.28 -8.59
C ALA A 17 -3.13 43.89 -9.25
N LEU A 18 -2.52 43.85 -10.45
CA LEU A 18 -2.20 42.60 -11.15
C LEU A 18 -0.96 41.87 -10.57
N LEU A 19 -0.06 42.58 -9.89
CA LEU A 19 1.12 42.00 -9.24
C LEU A 19 0.83 41.37 -7.87
N THR A 20 -0.29 41.75 -7.24
CA THR A 20 -0.72 41.14 -5.97
C THR A 20 -1.59 39.89 -6.15
N ALA A 21 -2.10 39.62 -7.35
CA ALA A 21 -2.92 38.43 -7.63
C ALA A 21 -2.08 37.14 -7.86
N GLY A 22 -0.75 37.25 -7.93
CA GLY A 22 0.15 36.14 -8.26
C GLY A 22 0.69 35.33 -7.06
N ALA A 23 0.42 35.72 -5.82
CA ALA A 23 0.90 35.05 -4.64
C ALA A 23 -0.25 34.44 -3.81
N ALA A 24 -1.17 33.74 -4.47
CA ALA A 24 -1.90 32.68 -3.76
C ALA A 24 -0.91 31.54 -3.52
N GLN A 25 -0.01 31.73 -2.55
CA GLN A 25 0.71 30.61 -1.97
C GLN A 25 -0.35 29.61 -1.55
N ALA A 26 -0.36 28.45 -2.20
CA ALA A 26 -1.23 27.36 -1.79
C ALA A 26 -0.96 27.14 -0.30
N GLN A 27 -1.90 27.61 0.54
CA GLN A 27 -1.79 27.56 1.98
C GLN A 27 -1.48 26.11 2.36
N ASP A 28 -0.34 25.88 3.02
CA ASP A 28 0.06 24.53 3.42
C ASP A 28 -1.00 23.94 4.35
N LYS A 29 -1.33 22.67 4.14
CA LYS A 29 -2.34 21.99 4.95
C LYS A 29 -1.74 21.66 6.33
N ASN A 30 -2.40 22.12 7.39
CA ASN A 30 -2.12 21.68 8.76
C ASN A 30 -3.00 20.51 9.20
N SER A 31 -3.95 20.08 8.37
CA SER A 31 -4.77 18.88 8.59
C SER A 31 -4.90 18.11 7.29
N ILE A 32 -4.65 16.81 7.36
CA ILE A 32 -4.69 15.88 6.21
C ILE A 32 -5.44 14.61 6.58
N LYS A 33 -6.06 13.98 5.57
CA LYS A 33 -6.69 12.66 5.66
C LYS A 33 -5.79 11.61 5.02
N VAL A 34 -5.43 10.58 5.76
CA VAL A 34 -4.58 9.49 5.28
C VAL A 34 -5.34 8.18 5.33
N GLY A 35 -5.49 7.54 4.16
CA GLY A 35 -6.08 6.20 4.03
C GLY A 35 -5.07 5.11 4.37
N VAL A 36 -5.44 4.18 5.23
CA VAL A 36 -4.61 3.05 5.65
C VAL A 36 -5.41 1.75 5.60
N SER A 37 -4.73 0.59 5.52
CA SER A 37 -5.39 -0.70 5.71
C SER A 37 -5.67 -0.98 7.18
N VAL A 38 -6.65 -1.83 7.44
CA VAL A 38 -6.92 -2.41 8.76
C VAL A 38 -5.69 -3.14 9.32
N GLY A 39 -5.71 -3.45 10.61
CA GLY A 39 -4.65 -4.19 11.27
C GLY A 39 -3.41 -3.33 11.51
N ASN A 40 -2.27 -3.72 10.93
CA ASN A 40 -0.99 -3.07 11.20
C ASN A 40 -0.92 -1.60 10.72
N GLY A 41 -1.54 -1.27 9.59
CA GLY A 41 -1.56 0.09 9.06
C GLY A 41 -2.18 1.08 10.04
N GLU A 42 -3.35 0.74 10.57
CA GLU A 42 -4.05 1.53 11.58
C GLU A 42 -3.19 1.75 12.84
N GLN A 43 -2.59 0.69 13.38
CA GLN A 43 -1.78 0.75 14.59
C GLN A 43 -0.52 1.63 14.41
N ILE A 44 0.17 1.51 13.26
CA ILE A 44 1.34 2.33 12.95
C ILE A 44 0.94 3.80 12.85
N PHE A 45 -0.17 4.09 12.16
CA PHE A 45 -0.60 5.47 11.94
C PHE A 45 -1.11 6.16 13.21
N GLU A 46 -1.51 5.44 14.25
CA GLU A 46 -1.77 6.05 15.57
C GLU A 46 -0.49 6.61 16.22
N VAL A 47 0.68 6.01 15.93
CA VAL A 47 1.97 6.58 16.37
C VAL A 47 2.38 7.74 15.47
N VAL A 48 2.29 7.57 14.13
CA VAL A 48 2.59 8.62 13.14
C VAL A 48 1.81 9.89 13.43
N LYS A 49 0.52 9.79 13.72
CA LYS A 49 -0.37 10.89 14.07
C LYS A 49 0.15 11.69 15.28
N LYS A 50 0.62 11.00 16.34
CA LYS A 50 1.17 11.65 17.54
C LYS A 50 2.48 12.37 17.23
N VAL A 51 3.34 11.78 16.40
CA VAL A 51 4.60 12.40 15.98
C VAL A 51 4.35 13.61 15.08
N ALA A 52 3.48 13.47 14.06
CA ALA A 52 3.12 14.55 13.14
C ALA A 52 2.52 15.78 13.84
N ALA A 53 1.73 15.55 14.88
CA ALA A 53 1.11 16.64 15.67
C ALA A 53 2.15 17.54 16.33
N ARG A 54 3.33 17.04 16.68
CA ARG A 54 4.43 17.85 17.27
C ARG A 54 4.99 18.87 16.26
N ASP A 55 4.94 18.53 14.96
CA ASP A 55 5.34 19.42 13.86
C ASP A 55 4.13 20.20 13.28
N GLY A 56 3.02 20.29 14.01
CA GLY A 56 1.82 21.05 13.64
C GLY A 56 1.01 20.42 12.52
N LEU A 57 1.19 19.12 12.21
CA LEU A 57 0.41 18.41 11.21
C LEU A 57 -0.62 17.49 11.89
N ASN A 58 -1.91 17.82 11.78
CA ASN A 58 -3.00 16.97 12.23
C ASN A 58 -3.29 15.89 11.18
N VAL A 59 -3.07 14.62 11.51
CA VAL A 59 -3.34 13.48 10.65
C VAL A 59 -4.65 12.81 11.06
N GLN A 60 -5.64 12.83 10.17
CA GLN A 60 -6.89 12.11 10.31
C GLN A 60 -6.76 10.77 9.59
N VAL A 61 -6.76 9.67 10.35
CA VAL A 61 -6.63 8.31 9.83
C VAL A 61 -7.98 7.80 9.38
N ILE A 62 -8.06 7.32 8.12
CA ILE A 62 -9.24 6.69 7.52
C ILE A 62 -8.90 5.24 7.23
N VAL A 63 -9.55 4.30 7.92
CA VAL A 63 -9.27 2.86 7.81
C VAL A 63 -10.12 2.24 6.73
N PHE A 64 -9.48 1.50 5.82
CA PHE A 64 -10.13 0.75 4.75
C PHE A 64 -10.04 -0.76 5.00
N ASN A 65 -11.13 -1.46 4.70
CA ASN A 65 -11.23 -2.91 4.85
C ASN A 65 -10.93 -3.68 3.55
N ASP A 66 -10.65 -2.99 2.46
CA ASP A 66 -10.32 -3.53 1.15
C ASP A 66 -9.21 -2.71 0.48
N TYR A 67 -8.62 -3.26 -0.59
CA TYR A 67 -7.55 -2.60 -1.34
C TYR A 67 -8.05 -1.80 -2.56
N GLN A 68 -9.35 -1.85 -2.89
CA GLN A 68 -9.87 -1.24 -4.10
C GLN A 68 -10.20 0.25 -3.94
N LEU A 69 -10.63 0.65 -2.74
CA LEU A 69 -11.15 1.99 -2.48
C LEU A 69 -10.06 3.05 -2.18
N PRO A 70 -8.92 2.77 -1.50
CA PRO A 70 -8.01 3.83 -1.06
C PRO A 70 -7.42 4.69 -2.19
N ASN A 71 -7.08 4.08 -3.35
CA ASN A 71 -6.55 4.83 -4.49
C ASN A 71 -7.64 5.65 -5.19
N ALA A 72 -8.85 5.17 -5.26
CA ALA A 72 -9.98 5.94 -5.79
C ALA A 72 -10.28 7.16 -4.91
N ALA A 73 -10.33 6.97 -3.58
CA ALA A 73 -10.54 8.05 -2.61
C ALA A 73 -9.40 9.08 -2.63
N LEU A 74 -8.14 8.64 -2.87
CA LEU A 74 -7.02 9.54 -3.03
C LEU A 74 -7.12 10.34 -4.35
N ALA A 75 -7.46 9.68 -5.44
CA ALA A 75 -7.58 10.32 -6.75
C ALA A 75 -8.74 11.33 -6.81
N SER A 76 -9.88 11.06 -6.13
CA SER A 76 -11.02 11.97 -6.03
C SER A 76 -10.78 13.18 -5.11
N GLY A 77 -9.77 13.10 -4.21
CA GLY A 77 -9.50 14.15 -3.23
C GLY A 77 -10.18 13.95 -1.87
N ASP A 78 -10.87 12.82 -1.66
CA ASP A 78 -11.45 12.45 -0.36
C ASP A 78 -10.35 12.13 0.68
N LEU A 79 -9.17 11.71 0.17
CA LEU A 79 -7.93 11.57 0.94
C LEU A 79 -6.86 12.55 0.43
N ASP A 80 -5.89 12.85 1.28
CA ASP A 80 -4.68 13.59 0.91
C ASP A 80 -3.52 12.64 0.58
N ALA A 81 -3.41 11.54 1.30
CA ALA A 81 -2.43 10.46 1.09
C ALA A 81 -3.06 9.11 1.37
N ASN A 82 -2.43 8.04 0.92
CA ASN A 82 -2.67 6.70 1.46
C ASN A 82 -1.35 5.96 1.73
N ALA A 83 -1.39 4.98 2.63
CA ALA A 83 -0.24 4.17 3.02
C ALA A 83 -0.71 2.73 3.32
N PHE A 84 -0.86 1.91 2.28
CA PHE A 84 -1.37 0.53 2.40
C PHE A 84 -0.78 -0.41 1.36
N GLN A 85 -0.17 0.10 0.29
CA GLN A 85 0.18 -0.62 -0.92
C GLN A 85 1.67 -0.59 -1.22
N HIS A 86 2.14 -1.58 -1.97
CA HIS A 86 3.48 -1.64 -2.55
C HIS A 86 3.49 -1.15 -4.00
N GLN A 87 4.67 -0.86 -4.54
CA GLN A 87 4.82 -0.29 -5.89
C GLN A 87 4.11 -1.10 -6.98
N PRO A 88 4.25 -2.45 -7.10
CA PRO A 88 3.56 -3.20 -8.14
C PRO A 88 2.03 -3.08 -8.10
N PHE A 89 1.43 -2.92 -6.90
CA PHE A 89 0.00 -2.70 -6.77
C PHE A 89 -0.39 -1.30 -7.27
N LEU A 90 0.34 -0.27 -6.86
CA LEU A 90 0.12 1.10 -7.32
C LEU A 90 0.23 1.21 -8.84
N ASP A 91 1.26 0.60 -9.45
CA ASP A 91 1.47 0.62 -10.90
C ASP A 91 0.31 -0.03 -11.65
N ASN A 92 -0.18 -1.17 -11.16
CA ASN A 92 -1.35 -1.84 -11.74
C ASN A 92 -2.61 -0.98 -11.62
N GLN A 93 -2.84 -0.31 -10.49
CA GLN A 93 -3.98 0.59 -10.30
C GLN A 93 -3.89 1.81 -11.22
N ILE A 94 -2.72 2.43 -11.36
CA ILE A 94 -2.48 3.53 -12.28
C ILE A 94 -2.77 3.09 -13.71
N LYS A 95 -2.21 1.95 -14.14
CA LYS A 95 -2.41 1.41 -15.49
C LYS A 95 -3.88 1.10 -15.79
N ALA A 96 -4.59 0.50 -14.83
CA ALA A 96 -5.97 0.05 -15.02
C ALA A 96 -7.01 1.17 -14.92
N ARG A 97 -6.75 2.19 -14.08
CA ARG A 97 -7.72 3.21 -13.71
C ARG A 97 -7.35 4.61 -14.17
N GLY A 98 -6.13 4.84 -14.68
CA GLY A 98 -5.65 6.16 -15.11
C GLY A 98 -5.43 7.14 -13.96
N PHE A 99 -5.19 6.65 -12.73
CA PHE A 99 -4.94 7.53 -11.57
C PHE A 99 -3.62 8.28 -11.72
N ASP A 100 -3.61 9.57 -11.40
CA ASP A 100 -2.39 10.39 -11.36
C ASP A 100 -1.82 10.45 -9.94
N LEU A 101 -1.37 9.28 -9.46
CA LEU A 101 -0.79 9.08 -8.14
C LEU A 101 0.71 8.79 -8.24
N VAL A 102 1.45 9.16 -7.21
CA VAL A 102 2.89 8.93 -7.13
C VAL A 102 3.30 8.49 -5.73
N PRO A 103 4.30 7.60 -5.60
CA PRO A 103 4.91 7.28 -4.32
C PRO A 103 5.78 8.46 -3.85
N VAL A 104 5.84 8.70 -2.54
CA VAL A 104 6.68 9.74 -1.93
C VAL A 104 7.63 9.22 -0.87
N ALA A 105 7.36 8.05 -0.28
CA ALA A 105 8.24 7.42 0.70
C ALA A 105 7.93 5.93 0.82
N LEU A 106 8.93 5.12 1.14
CA LEU A 106 8.72 3.74 1.59
C LEU A 106 8.28 3.73 3.07
N THR A 107 7.60 2.66 3.47
CA THR A 107 7.07 2.50 4.83
C THR A 107 7.57 1.24 5.51
N ILE A 108 7.00 0.10 5.19
CA ILE A 108 7.33 -1.22 5.75
C ILE A 108 7.49 -2.25 4.64
N THR A 109 8.30 -3.26 4.90
CA THR A 109 8.20 -4.54 4.20
C THR A 109 7.32 -5.46 5.03
N ALA A 110 6.23 -5.94 4.41
CA ALA A 110 5.27 -6.86 4.98
C ALA A 110 5.29 -8.17 4.17
N PRO A 111 6.10 -9.17 4.56
CA PRO A 111 6.22 -10.42 3.80
C PRO A 111 4.89 -11.16 3.72
N LEU A 112 4.64 -11.80 2.56
CA LEU A 112 3.46 -12.62 2.34
C LEU A 112 3.64 -13.99 3.00
N GLY A 113 2.59 -14.52 3.63
CA GLY A 113 2.55 -15.87 4.18
C GLY A 113 1.42 -16.72 3.61
N PHE A 114 1.65 -18.03 3.50
CA PHE A 114 0.56 -19.00 3.38
C PHE A 114 0.21 -19.55 4.76
N TYR A 115 -1.06 -19.66 5.02
CA TYR A 115 -1.63 -20.10 6.30
C TYR A 115 -2.59 -21.26 6.10
N SER A 116 -2.85 -22.01 7.16
CA SER A 116 -3.79 -23.13 7.18
C SER A 116 -4.39 -23.37 8.56
N HIS A 117 -5.66 -23.74 8.60
CA HIS A 117 -6.26 -24.34 9.80
C HIS A 117 -6.14 -25.87 9.82
N LYS A 118 -5.77 -26.50 8.68
CA LYS A 118 -5.82 -27.95 8.47
C LYS A 118 -4.46 -28.63 8.57
N ILE A 119 -3.38 -27.95 8.15
CA ILE A 119 -2.02 -28.49 8.17
C ILE A 119 -1.06 -27.53 8.89
N LYS A 120 0.02 -28.06 9.44
CA LYS A 120 1.02 -27.28 10.18
C LYS A 120 2.32 -27.05 9.43
N ASP A 121 2.51 -27.76 8.32
CA ASP A 121 3.70 -27.69 7.49
C ASP A 121 3.30 -27.82 6.01
N ILE A 122 3.96 -27.08 5.15
CA ILE A 122 3.66 -27.05 3.70
C ILE A 122 3.94 -28.41 3.04
N SER A 123 4.85 -29.22 3.58
CA SER A 123 5.14 -30.56 3.08
C SER A 123 3.95 -31.52 3.21
N ALA A 124 3.05 -31.27 4.17
CA ALA A 124 1.83 -32.04 4.39
C ALA A 124 0.68 -31.66 3.44
N LEU A 125 0.92 -30.74 2.48
CA LEU A 125 -0.11 -30.32 1.53
C LEU A 125 -0.54 -31.50 0.64
N PRO A 126 -1.82 -31.92 0.65
CA PRO A 126 -2.27 -33.09 -0.10
C PRO A 126 -2.41 -32.79 -1.58
N ASP A 127 -2.42 -33.85 -2.39
CA ASP A 127 -2.76 -33.75 -3.80
C ASP A 127 -4.21 -33.29 -3.99
N GLY A 128 -4.44 -32.43 -5.00
CA GLY A 128 -5.76 -31.85 -5.28
C GLY A 128 -6.19 -30.76 -4.29
N ALA A 129 -5.29 -30.32 -3.38
CA ALA A 129 -5.58 -29.31 -2.38
C ALA A 129 -6.06 -27.99 -3.01
N SER A 130 -7.05 -27.34 -2.36
CA SER A 130 -7.49 -26.00 -2.71
C SER A 130 -6.57 -24.95 -2.08
N VAL A 131 -6.08 -24.03 -2.90
CA VAL A 131 -5.09 -22.99 -2.54
C VAL A 131 -5.67 -21.61 -2.84
N GLY A 132 -6.02 -20.87 -1.82
CA GLY A 132 -6.47 -19.48 -1.97
C GLY A 132 -5.33 -18.55 -2.31
N ILE A 133 -5.54 -17.71 -3.31
CA ILE A 133 -4.62 -16.63 -3.71
C ILE A 133 -5.40 -15.35 -3.94
N GLN A 134 -4.72 -14.21 -3.93
CA GLN A 134 -5.36 -12.93 -4.24
C GLN A 134 -5.81 -12.87 -5.71
N ASN A 135 -6.94 -12.21 -5.97
CA ASN A 135 -7.46 -12.02 -7.32
C ASN A 135 -6.92 -10.76 -8.01
N ASP A 136 -6.22 -9.88 -7.28
CA ASP A 136 -5.55 -8.74 -7.92
C ASP A 136 -4.24 -9.17 -8.60
N PRO A 137 -3.87 -8.52 -9.74
CA PRO A 137 -2.73 -8.97 -10.55
C PRO A 137 -1.40 -9.00 -9.79
N SER A 138 -1.17 -8.07 -8.86
CA SER A 138 0.14 -7.97 -8.19
C SER A 138 0.29 -8.97 -7.04
N ASN A 139 -0.70 -9.10 -6.17
CA ASN A 139 -0.65 -10.05 -5.07
C ASN A 139 -0.90 -11.49 -5.54
N GLY A 140 -1.77 -11.71 -6.53
CA GLY A 140 -1.94 -13.03 -7.16
C GLY A 140 -0.66 -13.55 -7.78
N ASN A 141 0.03 -12.72 -8.57
CA ASN A 141 1.36 -13.04 -9.09
C ASN A 141 2.36 -13.36 -7.96
N ARG A 142 2.40 -12.53 -6.92
CA ARG A 142 3.28 -12.70 -5.75
C ARG A 142 3.05 -14.04 -5.05
N ALA A 143 1.79 -14.45 -4.85
CA ALA A 143 1.43 -15.74 -4.28
C ALA A 143 1.89 -16.91 -5.16
N LEU A 144 1.71 -16.81 -6.48
CA LEU A 144 2.18 -17.82 -7.44
C LEU A 144 3.71 -17.96 -7.45
N LEU A 145 4.44 -16.83 -7.39
CA LEU A 145 5.90 -16.85 -7.28
C LEU A 145 6.36 -17.52 -5.98
N LEU A 146 5.65 -17.32 -4.88
CA LEU A 146 5.96 -17.96 -3.61
C LEU A 146 5.71 -19.47 -3.68
N LEU A 147 4.61 -19.93 -4.31
CA LEU A 147 4.38 -21.36 -4.56
C LEU A 147 5.46 -21.98 -5.45
N GLN A 148 5.90 -21.25 -6.49
CA GLN A 148 7.01 -21.70 -7.34
C GLN A 148 8.32 -21.80 -6.56
N SER A 149 8.64 -20.83 -5.71
CA SER A 149 9.85 -20.88 -4.89
C SER A 149 9.90 -22.05 -3.93
N ALA A 150 8.73 -22.56 -3.53
CA ALA A 150 8.57 -23.76 -2.72
C ALA A 150 8.55 -25.06 -3.55
N GLY A 151 8.72 -24.99 -4.86
CA GLY A 151 8.71 -26.17 -5.76
C GLY A 151 7.33 -26.81 -5.95
N LEU A 152 6.25 -26.14 -5.56
CA LEU A 152 4.88 -26.67 -5.63
C LEU A 152 4.28 -26.54 -7.05
N ILE A 153 4.70 -25.54 -7.81
CA ILE A 153 4.32 -25.31 -9.20
C ILE A 153 5.51 -24.77 -9.98
N THR A 154 5.44 -24.79 -11.32
CA THR A 154 6.30 -23.95 -12.16
C THR A 154 5.44 -23.07 -13.04
N LEU A 155 5.94 -21.86 -13.31
CA LEU A 155 5.26 -20.84 -14.10
C LEU A 155 5.97 -20.62 -15.43
N LYS A 156 5.27 -20.10 -16.43
CA LYS A 156 5.89 -19.68 -17.71
C LYS A 156 6.99 -18.66 -17.43
N PRO A 157 8.22 -18.82 -17.97
CA PRO A 157 9.35 -17.92 -17.74
C PRO A 157 9.03 -16.45 -18.04
N GLU A 158 8.29 -16.17 -19.11
CA GLU A 158 7.90 -14.81 -19.49
C GLU A 158 6.97 -14.16 -18.46
N ALA A 159 6.03 -14.91 -17.89
CA ALA A 159 5.14 -14.41 -16.86
C ALA A 159 5.91 -14.07 -15.56
N VAL A 160 6.89 -14.90 -15.20
CA VAL A 160 7.79 -14.65 -14.07
C VAL A 160 8.63 -13.40 -14.30
N LYS A 161 9.28 -13.30 -15.48
CA LYS A 161 10.13 -12.15 -15.85
C LYS A 161 9.37 -10.82 -15.82
N ASN A 162 8.12 -10.83 -16.27
CA ASN A 162 7.30 -9.63 -16.38
C ASN A 162 6.48 -9.34 -15.10
N ASN A 163 6.53 -10.20 -14.08
CA ASN A 163 5.70 -10.12 -12.87
C ASN A 163 4.19 -10.06 -13.18
N THR A 164 3.73 -10.91 -14.10
CA THR A 164 2.34 -10.94 -14.60
C THR A 164 1.70 -12.32 -14.49
N ALA A 165 2.29 -13.24 -13.73
CA ALA A 165 1.80 -14.61 -13.63
C ALA A 165 0.37 -14.66 -13.09
N THR A 166 -0.43 -15.49 -13.74
CA THR A 166 -1.80 -15.86 -13.39
C THR A 166 -1.91 -17.38 -13.24
N PRO A 167 -2.99 -17.93 -12.70
CA PRO A 167 -3.20 -19.38 -12.70
C PRO A 167 -3.11 -20.05 -14.07
N LEU A 168 -3.35 -19.31 -15.17
CA LEU A 168 -3.23 -19.81 -16.54
C LEU A 168 -1.78 -19.95 -17.02
N ASP A 169 -0.83 -19.43 -16.25
CA ASP A 169 0.59 -19.50 -16.56
C ASP A 169 1.32 -20.64 -15.84
N VAL A 170 0.58 -21.49 -15.14
CA VAL A 170 1.12 -22.70 -14.49
C VAL A 170 1.47 -23.73 -15.55
N VAL A 171 2.75 -24.10 -15.61
CA VAL A 171 3.29 -25.11 -16.57
C VAL A 171 3.26 -26.50 -15.95
N THR A 172 3.72 -26.63 -14.71
CA THR A 172 3.66 -27.89 -13.96
C THR A 172 2.96 -27.70 -12.63
N ASN A 173 2.19 -28.68 -12.24
CA ASN A 173 1.45 -28.72 -10.98
C ASN A 173 1.38 -30.18 -10.50
N PRO A 174 2.50 -30.71 -9.96
CA PRO A 174 2.61 -32.12 -9.62
C PRO A 174 1.54 -32.60 -8.62
N LYS A 175 1.20 -31.73 -7.67
CA LYS A 175 0.17 -32.02 -6.67
C LYS A 175 -1.26 -31.72 -7.12
N LYS A 176 -1.46 -31.32 -8.39
CA LYS A 176 -2.79 -30.98 -8.95
C LYS A 176 -3.54 -29.97 -8.07
N LEU A 177 -2.82 -28.97 -7.55
CA LEU A 177 -3.38 -27.92 -6.71
C LEU A 177 -4.48 -27.14 -7.44
N LYS A 178 -5.58 -26.86 -6.75
CA LYS A 178 -6.68 -26.05 -7.27
C LYS A 178 -6.49 -24.61 -6.79
N LEU A 179 -5.98 -23.75 -7.66
CA LEU A 179 -5.78 -22.34 -7.37
C LEU A 179 -7.14 -21.62 -7.37
N VAL A 180 -7.47 -20.96 -6.26
CA VAL A 180 -8.75 -20.27 -6.04
C VAL A 180 -8.49 -18.78 -5.84
N PRO A 181 -8.62 -17.93 -6.88
CA PRO A 181 -8.49 -16.49 -6.74
C PRO A 181 -9.67 -15.91 -5.97
N LEU A 182 -9.38 -15.18 -4.89
CA LEU A 182 -10.35 -14.52 -4.01
C LEU A 182 -9.90 -13.08 -3.71
N ASP A 183 -10.83 -12.23 -3.32
CA ASP A 183 -10.49 -10.94 -2.76
C ASP A 183 -9.58 -11.11 -1.53
N ALA A 184 -8.55 -10.27 -1.42
CA ALA A 184 -7.54 -10.39 -0.36
C ALA A 184 -8.18 -10.34 1.04
N ALA A 185 -9.22 -9.53 1.23
CA ALA A 185 -9.93 -9.40 2.50
C ALA A 185 -10.77 -10.65 2.86
N GLN A 186 -11.06 -11.51 1.89
CA GLN A 186 -11.86 -12.74 2.10
C GLN A 186 -10.99 -13.93 2.47
N LEU A 187 -9.71 -13.94 2.07
CA LEU A 187 -8.81 -15.09 2.24
C LEU A 187 -8.69 -15.60 3.69
N PRO A 188 -8.61 -14.76 4.74
CA PRO A 188 -8.58 -15.26 6.12
C PRO A 188 -9.83 -16.07 6.49
N ARG A 189 -11.01 -15.61 6.06
CA ARG A 189 -12.29 -16.28 6.38
C ARG A 189 -12.48 -17.57 5.57
N SER A 190 -11.79 -17.69 4.45
CA SER A 190 -11.87 -18.87 3.57
C SER A 190 -10.94 -20.01 4.01
N LEU A 191 -10.14 -19.85 5.08
CA LEU A 191 -9.22 -20.90 5.56
C LEU A 191 -9.93 -22.19 5.99
N ASP A 192 -11.15 -22.12 6.45
CA ASP A 192 -11.95 -23.32 6.83
C ASP A 192 -12.32 -24.16 5.59
N ASP A 193 -12.53 -23.53 4.44
CA ASP A 193 -12.89 -24.20 3.19
C ASP A 193 -11.66 -24.59 2.36
N LEU A 194 -10.58 -23.85 2.47
CA LEU A 194 -9.34 -24.06 1.73
C LEU A 194 -8.36 -24.97 2.47
N ALA A 195 -7.45 -25.61 1.74
CA ALA A 195 -6.34 -26.32 2.36
C ALA A 195 -5.29 -25.33 2.91
N ILE A 196 -4.96 -24.33 2.11
CA ILE A 196 -4.07 -23.21 2.48
C ILE A 196 -4.52 -21.94 1.77
N ALA A 197 -4.15 -20.76 2.28
CA ALA A 197 -4.36 -19.50 1.62
C ALA A 197 -3.17 -18.54 1.80
N ALA A 198 -2.82 -17.83 0.72
CA ALA A 198 -1.91 -16.69 0.78
C ALA A 198 -2.63 -15.49 1.40
N ILE A 199 -2.15 -14.98 2.53
CA ILE A 199 -2.80 -13.88 3.23
C ILE A 199 -1.79 -12.75 3.44
N ASN A 200 -2.16 -11.54 3.01
CA ASN A 200 -1.37 -10.34 3.26
C ASN A 200 -1.29 -10.07 4.77
N ASN A 201 -0.18 -9.52 5.20
CA ASN A 201 0.17 -9.43 6.62
C ASN A 201 -0.84 -8.62 7.47
N ASP A 202 -1.42 -7.55 6.93
CA ASP A 202 -2.45 -6.74 7.58
C ASP A 202 -3.75 -7.52 7.83
N TYR A 203 -4.19 -8.31 6.86
CA TYR A 203 -5.36 -9.19 7.03
C TYR A 203 -5.07 -10.39 7.92
N ALA A 204 -3.84 -10.94 7.86
CA ALA A 204 -3.43 -12.01 8.77
C ALA A 204 -3.46 -11.52 10.22
N GLU A 205 -2.87 -10.36 10.51
CA GLU A 205 -2.88 -9.76 11.84
C GLU A 205 -4.31 -9.47 12.34
N LYS A 206 -5.15 -8.88 11.48
CA LYS A 206 -6.56 -8.64 11.82
C LYS A 206 -7.31 -9.93 12.16
N ALA A 207 -6.94 -11.05 11.51
CA ALA A 207 -7.51 -12.37 11.78
C ALA A 207 -6.87 -13.09 12.97
N GLY A 208 -5.91 -12.46 13.67
CA GLY A 208 -5.19 -13.06 14.80
C GLY A 208 -4.10 -14.05 14.38
N LEU A 209 -3.72 -14.08 13.09
CA LEU A 209 -2.66 -14.95 12.56
C LEU A 209 -1.31 -14.23 12.62
N SER A 210 -0.29 -14.91 13.13
CA SER A 210 1.07 -14.40 13.22
C SER A 210 1.92 -14.89 12.06
N PHE A 211 2.51 -13.99 11.29
CA PHE A 211 3.45 -14.34 10.22
C PHE A 211 4.61 -15.20 10.73
N THR A 212 5.15 -14.86 11.89
CA THR A 212 6.31 -15.57 12.45
C THR A 212 5.98 -16.96 12.99
N LYS A 213 4.76 -17.16 13.51
CA LYS A 213 4.34 -18.39 14.21
C LYS A 213 3.46 -19.30 13.35
N ASP A 214 2.50 -18.72 12.60
CA ASP A 214 1.41 -19.48 11.99
C ASP A 214 1.57 -19.64 10.47
N ALA A 215 2.42 -18.82 9.81
CA ALA A 215 2.67 -18.99 8.39
C ALA A 215 3.50 -20.26 8.12
N ILE A 216 2.91 -21.16 7.34
CA ILE A 216 3.51 -22.46 6.96
C ILE A 216 4.40 -22.39 5.72
N LEU A 217 4.28 -21.34 4.92
CA LEU A 217 5.19 -20.96 3.85
C LEU A 217 5.37 -19.44 3.92
N LYS A 218 6.62 -18.99 3.95
CA LYS A 218 6.99 -17.58 4.21
C LYS A 218 7.76 -17.01 3.05
N GLU A 219 7.35 -15.84 2.60
CA GLU A 219 8.14 -15.05 1.65
C GLU A 219 9.39 -14.49 2.33
N ALA A 220 10.51 -14.46 1.60
CA ALA A 220 11.70 -13.75 2.05
C ALA A 220 11.44 -12.23 2.01
N PRO A 221 11.96 -11.45 2.99
CA PRO A 221 11.70 -10.00 3.06
C PRO A 221 12.52 -9.21 2.02
N LYS A 222 12.70 -9.76 0.83
CA LYS A 222 13.44 -9.17 -0.29
C LYS A 222 12.53 -9.10 -1.50
N GLY A 223 12.54 -8.00 -2.22
CA GLY A 223 11.76 -7.84 -3.44
C GLY A 223 11.06 -6.48 -3.51
N PRO A 224 10.21 -6.26 -4.51
CA PRO A 224 9.60 -4.97 -4.81
C PRO A 224 8.34 -4.67 -3.97
N TYR A 225 8.11 -5.41 -2.89
CA TYR A 225 6.86 -5.38 -2.13
C TYR A 225 6.93 -4.56 -0.84
N ALA A 226 7.94 -3.68 -0.70
CA ALA A 226 7.90 -2.66 0.34
C ALA A 226 6.71 -1.72 0.11
N ASN A 227 5.93 -1.48 1.15
CA ASN A 227 4.80 -0.56 1.10
C ASN A 227 5.28 0.89 1.07
N LEU A 228 4.40 1.78 0.66
CA LEU A 228 4.73 3.17 0.41
C LEU A 228 3.60 4.11 0.83
N ILE A 229 3.94 5.38 0.99
CA ILE A 229 2.99 6.48 1.03
C ILE A 229 2.80 6.98 -0.40
N ALA A 230 1.54 7.04 -0.86
CA ALA A 230 1.17 7.63 -2.15
C ALA A 230 0.37 8.91 -1.95
N VAL A 231 0.57 9.84 -2.87
CA VAL A 231 -0.16 11.12 -2.98
C VAL A 231 -0.54 11.39 -4.42
N ARG A 232 -1.44 12.36 -4.68
CA ARG A 232 -1.62 12.87 -6.05
C ARG A 232 -0.33 13.52 -6.53
N ARG A 233 -0.01 13.40 -7.81
CA ARG A 233 1.20 14.01 -8.40
C ARG A 233 1.28 15.52 -8.14
N ALA A 234 0.16 16.22 -8.18
CA ALA A 234 0.06 17.65 -7.88
C ALA A 234 0.43 18.03 -6.44
N ASP A 235 0.42 17.07 -5.53
CA ASP A 235 0.68 17.29 -4.10
C ASP A 235 2.08 16.87 -3.66
N LYS A 236 2.86 16.15 -4.51
CA LYS A 236 4.11 15.47 -4.12
C LYS A 236 5.14 16.39 -3.44
N ASP A 237 5.21 17.65 -3.83
CA ASP A 237 6.20 18.62 -3.35
C ASP A 237 5.62 19.57 -2.27
N LYS A 238 4.40 19.32 -1.78
CA LYS A 238 3.77 20.14 -0.75
C LYS A 238 4.48 19.96 0.61
N PRO A 239 4.61 21.04 1.41
CA PRO A 239 5.31 20.95 2.71
C PRO A 239 4.69 19.94 3.68
N TRP A 240 3.36 19.76 3.66
CA TRP A 240 2.69 18.76 4.49
C TRP A 240 3.12 17.32 4.17
N VAL A 241 3.47 17.02 2.89
CA VAL A 241 3.98 15.69 2.50
C VAL A 241 5.31 15.40 3.18
N GLN A 242 6.21 16.40 3.19
CA GLN A 242 7.51 16.26 3.86
C GLN A 242 7.34 16.05 5.38
N ARG A 243 6.39 16.77 6.00
CA ARG A 243 6.07 16.59 7.44
C ARG A 243 5.49 15.20 7.73
N LEU A 244 4.61 14.69 6.85
CA LEU A 244 4.06 13.34 6.98
C LEU A 244 5.18 12.27 6.86
N VAL A 245 6.02 12.38 5.83
CA VAL A 245 7.15 11.46 5.61
C VAL A 245 8.13 11.49 6.79
N LYS A 246 8.50 12.68 7.27
CA LYS A 246 9.37 12.86 8.45
C LYS A 246 8.75 12.20 9.70
N ALA A 247 7.44 12.37 9.90
CA ALA A 247 6.75 11.75 11.03
C ALA A 247 6.74 10.23 10.92
N TYR A 248 6.48 9.68 9.72
CA TYR A 248 6.52 8.23 9.50
C TYR A 248 7.93 7.66 9.70
N HIS A 249 8.97 8.33 9.20
CA HIS A 249 10.38 7.92 9.30
C HIS A 249 11.05 8.27 10.65
N SER A 250 10.25 8.59 11.66
CA SER A 250 10.78 8.91 12.99
C SER A 250 11.31 7.68 13.73
N PRO A 251 12.28 7.86 14.64
CA PRO A 251 12.77 6.77 15.50
C PRO A 251 11.65 6.12 16.32
N GLU A 252 10.63 6.89 16.75
CA GLU A 252 9.50 6.37 17.51
C GLU A 252 8.66 5.39 16.71
N VAL A 253 8.36 5.72 15.44
CA VAL A 253 7.61 4.84 14.53
C VAL A 253 8.42 3.60 14.21
N LYS A 254 9.72 3.74 13.94
CA LYS A 254 10.63 2.62 13.71
C LYS A 254 10.64 1.66 14.90
N THR A 255 10.89 2.17 16.09
CA THR A 255 10.91 1.37 17.33
C THR A 255 9.58 0.69 17.57
N PHE A 256 8.45 1.40 17.34
CA PHE A 256 7.13 0.80 17.47
C PHE A 256 6.95 -0.40 16.51
N ILE A 257 7.33 -0.26 15.23
CA ILE A 257 7.23 -1.34 14.25
C ILE A 257 8.07 -2.54 14.70
N GLU A 258 9.33 -2.32 15.07
CA GLU A 258 10.26 -3.38 15.47
C GLU A 258 9.80 -4.13 16.72
N THR A 259 9.30 -3.42 17.72
CA THR A 259 8.88 -4.01 19.00
C THR A 259 7.49 -4.63 18.94
N LYS A 260 6.53 -3.96 18.30
CA LYS A 260 5.13 -4.43 18.27
C LYS A 260 4.96 -5.64 17.37
N PHE A 261 5.58 -5.62 16.19
CA PHE A 261 5.36 -6.67 15.18
C PHE A 261 6.43 -7.77 15.18
N ASN A 262 7.49 -7.61 15.97
CA ASN A 262 8.48 -8.65 16.28
C ASN A 262 8.94 -9.48 15.06
N GLY A 263 9.36 -8.78 13.99
CA GLY A 263 9.86 -9.37 12.75
C GLY A 263 8.80 -9.77 11.72
N SER A 264 7.49 -9.65 12.02
CA SER A 264 6.45 -9.82 11.00
C SER A 264 6.34 -8.61 10.06
N LEU A 265 6.76 -7.44 10.51
CA LEU A 265 6.95 -6.23 9.71
C LEU A 265 8.37 -5.70 9.91
N ILE A 266 8.94 -5.15 8.84
CA ILE A 266 10.29 -4.61 8.82
C ILE A 266 10.22 -3.17 8.32
N PRO A 267 10.76 -2.17 9.03
CA PRO A 267 10.88 -0.81 8.51
C PRO A 267 11.67 -0.82 7.18
N ALA A 268 11.17 -0.10 6.17
CA ALA A 268 11.77 0.00 4.84
C ALA A 268 12.40 1.39 4.60
N PHE A 269 12.76 2.09 5.68
CA PHE A 269 13.33 3.44 5.68
C PHE A 269 14.48 3.56 6.67
#